data_c9a464e642653eb0ad4bf6fc65526601
#
_entry.id   c9a464e642653eb0ad4bf6fc65526601
#
_cell.length_a   1.000
_cell.length_b   1.000
_cell.length_c   1.000
_cell.angle_alpha   90.00
_cell.angle_beta   90.00
_cell.angle_gamma   90.00
#
_symmetry.space_group_name_H-M   'P 1'
#
loop_
_entity.id
_entity.type
_entity.pdbx_description
1 polymer ?
#
loop_
_entity_poly.entity_id
_entity_poly.type
_entity_poly.pdbx_seq_one_letter_code
_entity_poly.pdbx_strand_id
1 'polypeptide(L)' 'MADRDIEKNVPVAQFVDTLRRLADAMEAGEPFRIQVANQRFTVPADAEIVIEHEVEDGDEELAFELQWKNAD' A
#
# COMPACT_ATOMS: atom_id res chain seq x y z
N MET A 1 17.00 -2.06 -9.31
CA MET A 1 16.30 -3.35 -9.35
C MET A 1 15.60 -3.58 -8.01
N ALA A 2 14.37 -4.03 -8.05
CA ALA A 2 13.60 -4.27 -6.84
C ALA A 2 13.99 -5.60 -6.20
N ASP A 3 14.11 -5.61 -4.88
CA ASP A 3 14.31 -6.85 -4.15
C ASP A 3 13.02 -7.67 -4.09
N ARG A 4 11.88 -6.98 -4.14
CA ARG A 4 10.58 -7.62 -4.16
C ARG A 4 9.57 -6.66 -4.76
N ASP A 5 8.81 -7.16 -5.74
CA ASP A 5 7.79 -6.36 -6.40
C ASP A 5 6.66 -7.31 -6.77
N ILE A 6 5.62 -7.32 -5.96
CA ILE A 6 4.54 -8.29 -6.10
C ILE A 6 3.21 -7.55 -6.20
N GLU A 7 2.44 -7.91 -7.22
CA GLU A 7 1.08 -7.42 -7.39
C GLU A 7 0.11 -8.57 -7.20
N LYS A 8 -0.99 -8.30 -6.52
CA LYS A 8 -2.03 -9.30 -6.30
C LYS A 8 -3.39 -8.72 -6.61
N ASN A 9 -4.15 -9.49 -7.37
CA ASN A 9 -5.57 -9.19 -7.51
C ASN A 9 -6.28 -9.68 -6.26
N VAL A 10 -7.18 -8.86 -5.72
CA VAL A 10 -7.93 -9.22 -4.52
C VAL A 10 -9.40 -8.92 -4.74
N PRO A 11 -10.28 -9.64 -4.04
CA PRO A 11 -11.71 -9.33 -4.12
C PRO A 11 -12.00 -7.95 -3.56
N VAL A 12 -13.06 -7.33 -4.06
CA VAL A 12 -13.44 -5.98 -3.63
C VAL A 12 -13.64 -5.91 -2.12
N ALA A 13 -14.29 -6.91 -1.52
CA ALA A 13 -14.53 -6.90 -0.09
C ALA A 13 -13.24 -6.85 0.72
N GLN A 14 -12.24 -7.61 0.29
CA GLN A 14 -10.94 -7.60 0.95
C GLN A 14 -10.23 -6.27 0.78
N PHE A 15 -10.32 -5.71 -0.41
CA PHE A 15 -9.72 -4.41 -0.72
C PHE A 15 -10.33 -3.31 0.17
N VAL A 16 -11.65 -3.29 0.26
CA VAL A 16 -12.37 -2.31 1.08
C VAL A 16 -11.96 -2.44 2.54
N ASP A 17 -11.93 -3.68 3.06
CA ASP A 17 -11.55 -3.91 4.44
C ASP A 17 -10.14 -3.42 4.72
N THR A 18 -9.21 -3.73 3.82
CA THR A 18 -7.82 -3.30 3.97
C THR A 18 -7.71 -1.78 3.98
N LEU A 19 -8.43 -1.11 3.06
CA LEU A 19 -8.41 0.34 3.01
C LEU A 19 -8.96 0.97 4.29
N ARG A 20 -10.03 0.38 4.86
CA ARG A 20 -10.59 0.90 6.10
C ARG A 20 -9.62 0.78 7.26
N ARG A 21 -8.93 -0.37 7.36
CA ARG A 21 -7.95 -0.57 8.41
C ARG A 21 -6.76 0.37 8.26
N LEU A 22 -6.33 0.59 7.02
CA LEU A 22 -5.26 1.53 6.74
C LEU A 22 -5.66 2.95 7.14
N ALA A 23 -6.87 3.36 6.74
CA ALA A 23 -7.36 4.70 7.07
C ALA A 23 -7.43 4.90 8.59
N ASP A 24 -7.90 3.88 9.31
CA ASP A 24 -7.99 3.96 10.78
C ASP A 24 -6.60 4.14 11.40
N ALA A 25 -5.62 3.37 10.93
CA ALA A 25 -4.26 3.49 11.45
C ALA A 25 -3.68 4.87 11.18
N MET A 26 -3.88 5.38 9.97
CA MET A 26 -3.37 6.70 9.60
C MET A 26 -4.02 7.81 10.42
N GLU A 27 -5.31 7.70 10.64
CA GLU A 27 -6.05 8.67 11.45
C GLU A 27 -5.54 8.70 12.88
N ALA A 28 -5.19 7.53 13.41
CA ALA A 28 -4.67 7.41 14.77
C ALA A 28 -3.18 7.73 14.87
N GLY A 29 -2.50 7.94 13.73
CA GLY A 29 -1.06 8.19 13.74
C GLY A 29 -0.25 6.97 14.12
N GLU A 30 -0.76 5.77 13.79
CA GLU A 30 -0.16 4.52 14.18
C GLU A 30 0.43 3.78 12.97
N PRO A 31 1.45 2.94 13.20
CA PRO A 31 1.95 2.09 12.12
C PRO A 31 0.87 1.12 11.65
N PHE A 32 0.94 0.71 10.41
CA PHE A 32 -0.02 -0.21 9.82
C PHE A 32 0.66 -1.53 9.50
N ARG A 33 0.12 -2.63 10.04
CA ARG A 33 0.64 -3.97 9.77
C ARG A 33 -0.20 -4.65 8.71
N ILE A 34 0.49 -5.24 7.73
CA ILE A 34 -0.18 -5.85 6.60
C ILE A 34 0.61 -7.07 6.13
N GLN A 35 -0.08 -8.01 5.51
CA GLN A 35 0.54 -9.16 4.89
C GLN A 35 0.20 -9.17 3.40
N VAL A 36 1.23 -9.26 2.57
CA VAL A 36 1.06 -9.35 1.12
C VAL A 36 1.86 -10.55 0.64
N ALA A 37 1.19 -11.48 -0.04
CA ALA A 37 1.83 -12.69 -0.59
C ALA A 37 2.67 -13.40 0.47
N ASN A 38 2.07 -13.67 1.63
CA ASN A 38 2.67 -14.43 2.73
C ASN A 38 3.82 -13.73 3.44
N GLN A 39 4.05 -12.46 3.16
CA GLN A 39 5.06 -11.69 3.87
C GLN A 39 4.41 -10.59 4.68
N ARG A 40 4.65 -10.59 5.99
CA ARG A 40 4.16 -9.55 6.88
C ARG A 40 5.18 -8.43 6.97
N PHE A 41 4.68 -7.20 6.99
CA PHE A 41 5.55 -6.05 7.20
C PHE A 41 4.75 -4.92 7.80
N THR A 42 5.45 -3.89 8.24
CA THR A 42 4.84 -2.75 8.91
C THR A 42 5.12 -1.47 8.14
N VAL A 43 4.05 -0.73 7.87
CA VAL A 43 4.15 0.59 7.25
C VAL A 43 4.31 1.59 8.40
N PRO A 44 5.41 2.36 8.42
CA PRO A 44 5.59 3.32 9.53
C PRO A 44 4.58 4.46 9.45
N ALA A 45 4.30 5.06 10.59
CA ALA A 45 3.30 6.13 10.67
C ALA A 45 3.69 7.36 9.87
N ASP A 46 4.99 7.55 9.60
CA ASP A 46 5.49 8.72 8.88
C ASP A 46 5.82 8.41 7.42
N ALA A 47 5.27 7.33 6.86
CA ALA A 47 5.46 7.02 5.45
C ALA A 47 4.97 8.18 4.58
N GLU A 48 5.65 8.38 3.46
CA GLU A 48 5.24 9.39 2.49
C GLU A 48 4.04 8.88 1.70
N ILE A 49 3.05 9.75 1.50
CA ILE A 49 1.80 9.38 0.84
C ILE A 49 1.80 9.94 -0.57
N VAL A 50 1.57 9.06 -1.55
CA VAL A 50 1.57 9.43 -2.97
C VAL A 50 0.32 8.87 -3.63
N ILE A 51 -0.34 9.68 -4.43
CA ILE A 51 -1.44 9.23 -5.29
C ILE A 51 -0.96 9.40 -6.72
N GLU A 52 -1.02 8.33 -7.50
CA GLU A 52 -0.49 8.32 -8.85
C GLU A 52 -1.57 7.96 -9.85
N HIS A 53 -1.58 8.66 -10.96
CA HIS A 53 -2.45 8.38 -12.08
C HIS A 53 -1.58 8.20 -13.32
N GLU A 54 -1.71 7.07 -13.98
CA GLU A 54 -0.89 6.75 -15.14
C GLU A 54 -1.76 6.33 -16.31
N VAL A 55 -1.45 6.86 -17.49
CA VAL A 55 -2.11 6.48 -18.72
C VAL A 55 -1.04 6.12 -19.73
N GLU A 56 -1.09 4.91 -20.27
CA GLU A 56 -0.08 4.46 -21.23
C GLU A 56 -0.72 3.43 -22.18
N ASP A 57 -0.65 3.73 -23.48
CA ASP A 57 -1.10 2.80 -24.53
C ASP A 57 -2.52 2.28 -24.30
N GLY A 58 -3.40 3.16 -23.84
CA GLY A 58 -4.80 2.78 -23.63
C GLY A 58 -5.09 2.17 -22.27
N ASP A 59 -4.07 1.89 -21.49
CA ASP A 59 -4.23 1.39 -20.12
C ASP A 59 -4.19 2.55 -19.14
N GLU A 60 -5.05 2.49 -18.15
CA GLU A 60 -5.13 3.57 -17.16
C GLU A 60 -5.09 2.99 -15.77
N GLU A 61 -4.32 3.63 -14.89
CA GLU A 61 -4.07 3.10 -13.55
C GLU A 61 -4.15 4.21 -12.51
N LEU A 62 -4.82 3.90 -11.40
CA LEU A 62 -4.82 4.75 -10.21
C LEU A 62 -4.15 3.99 -9.09
N ALA A 63 -3.12 4.58 -8.48
CA ALA A 63 -2.37 3.93 -7.40
C ALA A 63 -2.32 4.83 -6.17
N PHE A 64 -2.50 4.21 -5.00
CA PHE A 64 -2.32 4.86 -3.71
C PHE A 64 -1.10 4.22 -3.08
N GLU A 65 -0.04 5.00 -2.86
CA GLU A 65 1.24 4.46 -2.42
C GLU A 65 1.67 5.04 -1.09
N LEU A 66 2.28 4.17 -0.28
CA LEU A 66 2.95 4.58 0.94
C LEU A 66 4.41 4.19 0.78
N GLN A 67 5.29 5.16 0.85
CA GLN A 67 6.72 4.94 0.59
C GLN A 67 7.54 5.35 1.79
N TRP A 68 8.53 4.52 2.13
CA TRP A 68 9.41 4.83 3.24
C TRP A 68 10.74 4.15 3.02
N LYS A 69 11.74 4.61 3.75
CA LYS A 69 13.06 4.01 3.70
C LYS A 69 13.28 3.19 4.95
N ASN A 70 13.68 1.93 4.75
CA ASN A 70 13.94 1.07 5.89
C ASN A 70 15.16 1.57 6.64
N ALA A 71 15.04 1.55 7.97
CA ALA A 71 16.18 1.79 8.85
C ALA A 71 16.81 0.44 9.12
N ASP A 72 18.00 0.22 8.69
CA ASP A 72 18.62 -1.09 8.90
C ASP A 72 19.80 -1.04 9.87
#